data_53d66024803202cd65659fe29b9a4de4
#
_entry.id   53d66024803202cd65659fe29b9a4de4
#
_cell.length_a   1.000
_cell.length_b   1.000
_cell.length_c   1.000
_cell.angle_alpha   90.00
_cell.angle_beta   90.00
_cell.angle_gamma   90.00
#
_symmetry.space_group_name_H-M   'P 1'
#
loop_
_entity.id
_entity.type
_entity.pdbx_description
1 polymer ?
#
loop_
_entity_poly.entity_id
_entity_poly.type
_entity_poly.pdbx_seq_one_letter_code
_entity_poly.pdbx_strand_id
1 'polypeptide(L)'
;MKISNLSELLNAKVLNEGSMLSVGGFALNLQALKPTYAFFSNDEEELKEAVKRGAFVVISEKEIIVEDKDVFYLLCEDLTKALLRLLRFLSEEKNLQFIFCDKIALEFARIFNIQQLNANVFLDFDLIKNAKNNALFCLDDTAYLLKLCGDYKTLCDDSFELQKSGSLFFSTFVYKGNLYKNLPLAFFYINIFVKWLNFLENNERKIAFDLKKNISYQIYFINESFEITEFGKARKAFIVVFNEENFDFWKKKAKDIKGFKNALCNSLFCDYSYNKL
;
A
#
# COMPACT_ATOMS: atom_id res chain seq x y z
N MET A 1 -4.19 -22.09 -14.82
CA MET A 1 -2.81 -22.18 -15.38
C MET A 1 -2.45 -23.64 -15.60
N LYS A 2 -1.79 -24.01 -16.72
CA LYS A 2 -1.26 -25.38 -16.90
C LYS A 2 -0.09 -25.63 -15.93
N ILE A 3 0.03 -26.85 -15.41
CA ILE A 3 1.06 -27.20 -14.42
C ILE A 3 2.46 -27.17 -15.03
N SER A 4 2.61 -27.57 -16.31
CA SER A 4 3.89 -27.43 -17.03
C SER A 4 4.37 -25.98 -17.10
N ASN A 5 3.45 -25.04 -17.39
CA ASN A 5 3.79 -23.61 -17.42
C ASN A 5 4.10 -23.08 -16.00
N LEU A 6 3.43 -23.62 -14.98
CA LEU A 6 3.70 -23.27 -13.60
C LEU A 6 5.09 -23.72 -13.14
N SER A 7 5.47 -24.98 -13.41
CA SER A 7 6.79 -25.50 -13.05
C SER A 7 7.92 -24.73 -13.76
N GLU A 8 7.74 -24.38 -15.02
CA GLU A 8 8.68 -23.56 -15.78
C GLU A 8 8.76 -22.13 -15.21
N LEU A 9 7.63 -21.48 -14.98
CA LEU A 9 7.54 -20.15 -14.37
C LEU A 9 8.28 -20.09 -13.03
N LEU A 10 8.06 -21.10 -12.18
CA LEU A 10 8.68 -21.16 -10.84
C LEU A 10 10.15 -21.57 -10.90
N ASN A 11 10.62 -22.07 -12.05
CA ASN A 11 11.93 -22.75 -12.19
C ASN A 11 12.03 -23.90 -11.19
N ALA A 12 11.01 -24.72 -11.13
CA ALA A 12 10.89 -25.82 -10.17
C ALA A 12 11.09 -27.16 -10.86
N LYS A 13 11.81 -28.07 -10.18
CA LYS A 13 11.95 -29.46 -10.58
C LYS A 13 10.69 -30.22 -10.24
N VAL A 14 10.18 -30.98 -11.19
CA VAL A 14 9.08 -31.91 -10.95
C VAL A 14 9.63 -33.16 -10.27
N LEU A 15 9.20 -33.44 -9.06
CA LEU A 15 9.57 -34.65 -8.30
C LEU A 15 8.57 -35.78 -8.58
N ASN A 16 7.29 -35.45 -8.78
CA ASN A 16 6.25 -36.36 -9.16
C ASN A 16 5.25 -35.67 -10.10
N GLU A 17 4.86 -36.38 -11.15
CA GLU A 17 3.80 -35.94 -12.06
C GLU A 17 2.48 -36.53 -11.57
N GLY A 18 1.51 -35.66 -11.30
CA GLY A 18 0.15 -36.05 -10.92
C GLY A 18 -0.76 -36.24 -12.12
N SER A 19 -2.04 -36.52 -11.84
CA SER A 19 -3.05 -36.82 -12.86
C SER A 19 -3.67 -35.59 -13.54
N MET A 20 -3.54 -34.40 -12.94
CA MET A 20 -4.24 -33.20 -13.39
C MET A 20 -3.34 -32.32 -14.30
N LEU A 21 -3.96 -31.61 -15.26
CA LEU A 21 -3.22 -30.81 -16.24
C LEU A 21 -3.11 -29.33 -15.84
N SER A 22 -3.96 -28.83 -14.94
CA SER A 22 -4.01 -27.42 -14.59
C SER A 22 -4.44 -27.19 -13.15
N VAL A 23 -3.98 -26.05 -12.58
CA VAL A 23 -4.39 -25.55 -11.26
C VAL A 23 -5.50 -24.52 -11.40
N GLY A 24 -6.45 -24.55 -10.46
CA GLY A 24 -7.56 -23.59 -10.39
C GLY A 24 -7.19 -22.28 -9.66
N GLY A 25 -6.09 -22.26 -8.90
CA GLY A 25 -5.62 -21.10 -8.15
C GLY A 25 -4.39 -21.42 -7.29
N PHE A 26 -4.08 -20.51 -6.39
CA PHE A 26 -2.88 -20.55 -5.55
C PHE A 26 -3.21 -20.23 -4.11
N ALA A 27 -2.54 -20.85 -3.15
CA ALA A 27 -2.69 -20.59 -1.73
C ALA A 27 -1.35 -20.69 -0.98
N LEU A 28 -1.17 -19.83 0.04
CA LEU A 28 -0.04 -19.86 0.99
C LEU A 28 -0.47 -20.30 2.39
N ASN A 29 -1.75 -20.47 2.62
CA ASN A 29 -2.28 -20.96 3.90
C ASN A 29 -3.44 -21.91 3.67
N LEU A 30 -3.62 -22.84 4.61
CA LEU A 30 -4.65 -23.88 4.52
C LEU A 30 -6.09 -23.36 4.59
N GLN A 31 -6.30 -22.15 5.08
CA GLN A 31 -7.64 -21.53 5.15
C GLN A 31 -8.08 -20.99 3.79
N ALA A 32 -7.13 -20.49 3.00
CA ALA A 32 -7.39 -19.99 1.63
C ALA A 32 -7.35 -21.10 0.58
N LEU A 33 -6.90 -22.29 0.96
CA LEU A 33 -6.81 -23.44 0.04
C LEU A 33 -8.20 -23.91 -0.38
N LYS A 34 -8.36 -24.12 -1.69
CA LYS A 34 -9.52 -24.78 -2.29
C LYS A 34 -9.08 -25.99 -3.10
N PRO A 35 -9.93 -26.98 -3.31
CA PRO A 35 -9.64 -28.07 -4.23
C PRO A 35 -9.11 -27.53 -5.57
N THR A 36 -8.17 -28.22 -6.19
CA THR A 36 -7.51 -27.88 -7.45
C THR A 36 -6.43 -26.76 -7.35
N TYR A 37 -6.20 -26.19 -6.19
CA TYR A 37 -5.18 -25.14 -6.04
C TYR A 37 -3.76 -25.73 -5.95
N ALA A 38 -2.77 -24.88 -6.28
CA ALA A 38 -1.39 -25.09 -5.94
C ALA A 38 -1.10 -24.45 -4.55
N PHE A 39 -0.45 -25.23 -3.68
CA PHE A 39 -0.13 -24.82 -2.32
C PHE A 39 1.38 -24.67 -2.13
N PHE A 40 1.80 -23.58 -1.52
CA PHE A 40 3.20 -23.26 -1.29
C PHE A 40 3.49 -23.27 0.20
N SER A 41 4.41 -24.11 0.64
CA SER A 41 4.91 -24.14 2.02
C SER A 41 6.26 -24.84 2.12
N ASN A 42 7.03 -24.51 3.16
CA ASN A 42 8.22 -25.23 3.58
C ASN A 42 7.98 -26.11 4.83
N ASP A 43 6.74 -26.16 5.28
CA ASP A 43 6.30 -27.01 6.38
C ASP A 43 5.69 -28.31 5.83
N GLU A 44 6.29 -29.43 6.19
CA GLU A 44 5.89 -30.75 5.69
C GLU A 44 4.47 -31.14 6.11
N GLU A 45 4.07 -30.80 7.34
CA GLU A 45 2.73 -31.11 7.84
C GLU A 45 1.66 -30.29 7.14
N GLU A 46 1.96 -29.01 6.85
CA GLU A 46 1.05 -28.18 6.03
C GLU A 46 0.90 -28.73 4.61
N LEU A 47 2.00 -29.22 4.00
CA LEU A 47 1.95 -29.82 2.67
C LEU A 47 1.11 -31.08 2.64
N LYS A 48 1.28 -31.98 3.62
CA LYS A 48 0.46 -33.18 3.79
C LYS A 48 -1.02 -32.86 3.97
N GLU A 49 -1.32 -31.88 4.80
CA GLU A 49 -2.69 -31.43 5.04
C GLU A 49 -3.30 -30.77 3.79
N ALA A 50 -2.51 -30.02 3.01
CA ALA A 50 -2.95 -29.44 1.76
C ALA A 50 -3.34 -30.51 0.72
N VAL A 51 -2.57 -31.59 0.61
CA VAL A 51 -2.89 -32.74 -0.23
C VAL A 51 -4.23 -33.37 0.19
N LYS A 52 -4.43 -33.60 1.50
CA LYS A 52 -5.71 -34.15 2.02
C LYS A 52 -6.90 -33.25 1.71
N ARG A 53 -6.70 -31.92 1.65
CA ARG A 53 -7.74 -30.93 1.30
C ARG A 53 -7.93 -30.75 -0.20
N GLY A 54 -7.24 -31.53 -1.04
CA GLY A 54 -7.39 -31.55 -2.47
C GLY A 54 -6.54 -30.54 -3.23
N ALA A 55 -5.38 -30.18 -2.72
CA ALA A 55 -4.37 -29.50 -3.53
C ALA A 55 -3.91 -30.41 -4.68
N PHE A 56 -3.84 -29.89 -5.90
CA PHE A 56 -3.33 -30.65 -7.05
C PHE A 56 -1.84 -30.52 -7.25
N VAL A 57 -1.25 -29.49 -6.68
CA VAL A 57 0.18 -29.22 -6.75
C VAL A 57 0.65 -28.74 -5.37
N VAL A 58 1.73 -29.28 -4.88
CA VAL A 58 2.44 -28.74 -3.71
C VAL A 58 3.84 -28.32 -4.09
N ILE A 59 4.25 -27.15 -3.60
CA ILE A 59 5.51 -26.49 -3.95
C ILE A 59 6.29 -26.17 -2.67
N SER A 60 7.57 -26.55 -2.63
CA SER A 60 8.47 -26.28 -1.52
C SER A 60 9.90 -26.05 -2.03
N GLU A 61 10.74 -25.43 -1.21
CA GLU A 61 12.20 -25.40 -1.41
C GLU A 61 12.92 -26.50 -0.67
N LYS A 62 12.21 -27.30 0.15
CA LYS A 62 12.72 -28.48 0.81
C LYS A 62 12.27 -29.73 0.08
N GLU A 63 13.07 -30.79 0.15
CA GLU A 63 12.66 -32.09 -0.38
C GLU A 63 11.36 -32.54 0.29
N ILE A 64 10.42 -32.98 -0.54
CA ILE A 64 9.10 -33.43 -0.13
C ILE A 64 8.99 -34.92 -0.39
N ILE A 65 8.46 -35.67 0.59
CA ILE A 65 8.13 -37.07 0.40
C ILE A 65 6.84 -37.16 -0.41
N VAL A 66 6.89 -37.87 -1.52
CA VAL A 66 5.72 -38.12 -2.37
C VAL A 66 4.82 -39.15 -1.69
N GLU A 67 3.71 -38.70 -1.12
CA GLU A 67 2.72 -39.57 -0.46
C GLU A 67 1.57 -39.96 -1.41
N ASP A 68 1.15 -39.03 -2.25
CA ASP A 68 0.07 -39.23 -3.23
C ASP A 68 0.60 -39.05 -4.65
N LYS A 69 0.52 -40.11 -5.46
CA LYS A 69 1.02 -40.13 -6.84
C LYS A 69 0.16 -39.32 -7.80
N ASP A 70 -1.07 -38.99 -7.43
CA ASP A 70 -1.97 -38.19 -8.25
C ASP A 70 -1.75 -36.68 -8.11
N VAL A 71 -0.93 -36.27 -7.15
CA VAL A 71 -0.57 -34.85 -6.88
C VAL A 71 0.80 -34.53 -7.48
N PHE A 72 0.94 -33.34 -8.07
CA PHE A 72 2.23 -32.83 -8.49
C PHE A 72 3.05 -32.33 -7.30
N TYR A 73 4.29 -32.76 -7.23
CA TYR A 73 5.27 -32.29 -6.23
C TYR A 73 6.37 -31.52 -6.95
N LEU A 74 6.48 -30.22 -6.65
CA LEU A 74 7.43 -29.31 -7.28
C LEU A 74 8.45 -28.85 -6.23
N LEU A 75 9.73 -29.00 -6.56
CA LEU A 75 10.85 -28.52 -5.74
C LEU A 75 11.44 -27.26 -6.41
N CYS A 76 11.38 -26.12 -5.75
CA CYS A 76 12.07 -24.91 -6.17
C CYS A 76 13.33 -24.67 -5.34
N GLU A 77 14.28 -23.90 -5.86
CA GLU A 77 15.52 -23.56 -5.15
C GLU A 77 15.29 -22.56 -4.00
N ASP A 78 14.29 -21.70 -4.13
CA ASP A 78 13.98 -20.59 -3.22
C ASP A 78 12.51 -20.25 -3.38
N LEU A 79 11.74 -20.46 -2.31
CA LEU A 79 10.28 -20.25 -2.32
C LEU A 79 9.92 -18.76 -2.51
N THR A 80 10.72 -17.86 -1.94
CA THR A 80 10.53 -16.41 -2.11
C THR A 80 10.69 -15.98 -3.57
N LYS A 81 11.73 -16.48 -4.24
CA LYS A 81 11.95 -16.19 -5.67
C LYS A 81 10.86 -16.81 -6.54
N ALA A 82 10.42 -18.03 -6.24
CA ALA A 82 9.33 -18.68 -6.95
C ALA A 82 8.03 -17.87 -6.83
N LEU A 83 7.69 -17.43 -5.63
CA LEU A 83 6.52 -16.58 -5.39
C LEU A 83 6.63 -15.21 -6.09
N LEU A 84 7.81 -14.58 -6.10
CA LEU A 84 8.01 -13.31 -6.83
C LEU A 84 7.78 -13.48 -8.33
N ARG A 85 8.24 -14.57 -8.93
CA ARG A 85 7.97 -14.89 -10.35
C ARG A 85 6.47 -15.05 -10.62
N LEU A 86 5.78 -15.76 -9.73
CA LEU A 86 4.33 -15.93 -9.82
C LEU A 86 3.60 -14.59 -9.68
N LEU A 87 3.98 -13.76 -8.70
CA LEU A 87 3.37 -12.44 -8.50
C LEU A 87 3.61 -11.52 -9.69
N ARG A 88 4.82 -11.55 -10.27
CA ARG A 88 5.13 -10.82 -11.50
C ARG A 88 4.24 -11.25 -12.65
N PHE A 89 4.12 -12.56 -12.88
CA PHE A 89 3.23 -13.10 -13.90
C PHE A 89 1.77 -12.66 -13.69
N LEU A 90 1.24 -12.77 -12.46
CA LEU A 90 -0.13 -12.34 -12.13
C LEU A 90 -0.31 -10.83 -12.30
N SER A 91 0.73 -10.04 -12.04
CA SER A 91 0.72 -8.60 -12.23
C SER A 91 0.63 -8.23 -13.71
N GLU A 92 1.38 -8.90 -14.55
CA GLU A 92 1.33 -8.73 -16.01
C GLU A 92 -0.01 -9.23 -16.59
N GLU A 93 -0.47 -10.42 -16.20
CA GLU A 93 -1.76 -10.99 -16.65
C GLU A 93 -2.94 -10.06 -16.35
N LYS A 94 -2.93 -9.40 -15.19
CA LYS A 94 -3.99 -8.49 -14.76
C LYS A 94 -3.75 -7.03 -15.14
N ASN A 95 -2.65 -6.74 -15.83
CA ASN A 95 -2.23 -5.37 -16.14
C ASN A 95 -2.23 -4.47 -14.90
N LEU A 96 -1.64 -4.95 -13.80
CA LEU A 96 -1.54 -4.18 -12.56
C LEU A 96 -0.58 -3.01 -12.76
N GLN A 97 -0.88 -1.90 -12.11
CA GLN A 97 -0.04 -0.71 -12.15
C GLN A 97 0.60 -0.46 -10.79
N PHE A 98 1.86 -0.07 -10.80
CA PHE A 98 2.65 0.18 -9.61
C PHE A 98 3.19 1.60 -9.61
N ILE A 99 3.17 2.24 -8.43
CA ILE A 99 3.70 3.58 -8.23
C ILE A 99 4.74 3.53 -7.12
N PHE A 100 5.89 4.12 -7.39
CA PHE A 100 6.82 4.50 -6.34
C PHE A 100 6.35 5.80 -5.69
N CYS A 101 6.31 5.81 -4.36
CA CYS A 101 5.98 6.97 -3.54
C CYS A 101 7.06 7.15 -2.46
N ASP A 102 7.46 8.39 -2.15
CA ASP A 102 8.12 8.65 -0.88
C ASP A 102 7.17 8.34 0.29
N LYS A 103 7.69 8.18 1.48
CA LYS A 103 6.90 7.75 2.65
C LYS A 103 5.71 8.65 2.96
N ILE A 104 5.85 9.96 2.80
CA ILE A 104 4.75 10.89 3.07
C ILE A 104 3.67 10.76 2.00
N ALA A 105 4.05 10.68 0.74
CA ALA A 105 3.11 10.45 -0.36
C ALA A 105 2.44 9.07 -0.27
N LEU A 106 3.17 8.05 0.21
CA LEU A 106 2.63 6.71 0.45
C LEU A 106 1.49 6.73 1.50
N GLU A 107 1.66 7.47 2.60
CA GLU A 107 0.59 7.62 3.59
C GLU A 107 -0.64 8.33 3.00
N PHE A 108 -0.43 9.32 2.12
CA PHE A 108 -1.50 10.00 1.41
C PHE A 108 -2.26 9.11 0.42
N ALA A 109 -1.67 8.02 -0.06
CA ALA A 109 -2.34 7.06 -0.93
C ALA A 109 -3.67 6.55 -0.35
N ARG A 110 -3.76 6.38 0.98
CA ARG A 110 -4.99 5.96 1.67
C ARG A 110 -6.14 6.94 1.52
N ILE A 111 -5.85 8.24 1.45
CA ILE A 111 -6.85 9.30 1.21
C ILE A 111 -7.56 9.04 -0.12
N PHE A 112 -6.83 8.56 -1.12
CA PHE A 112 -7.33 8.26 -2.47
C PHE A 112 -7.78 6.80 -2.65
N ASN A 113 -7.85 6.00 -1.57
CA ASN A 113 -8.19 4.58 -1.59
C ASN A 113 -7.25 3.72 -2.45
N ILE A 114 -5.97 4.11 -2.54
CA ILE A 114 -4.94 3.35 -3.23
C ILE A 114 -4.31 2.37 -2.27
N GLN A 115 -4.21 1.12 -2.71
CA GLN A 115 -3.70 0.04 -1.90
C GLN A 115 -2.18 0.08 -1.83
N GLN A 116 -1.64 -0.08 -0.61
CA GLN A 116 -0.20 -0.12 -0.36
C GLN A 116 0.26 -1.58 -0.31
N LEU A 117 1.44 -1.85 -0.84
CA LEU A 117 2.16 -3.10 -0.65
C LEU A 117 3.04 -3.01 0.60
N ASN A 118 3.51 -4.17 1.07
CA ASN A 118 4.29 -4.32 2.30
C ASN A 118 5.79 -4.56 2.04
N ALA A 119 6.23 -4.61 0.81
CA ALA A 119 7.57 -5.07 0.40
C ALA A 119 7.90 -6.48 0.91
N ASN A 120 6.88 -7.31 1.06
CA ASN A 120 7.02 -8.69 1.51
C ASN A 120 6.13 -9.60 0.65
N VAL A 121 6.75 -10.56 -0.04
CA VAL A 121 6.06 -11.42 -1.00
C VAL A 121 4.91 -12.21 -0.39
N PHE A 122 5.06 -12.66 0.86
CA PHE A 122 4.03 -13.45 1.55
C PHE A 122 2.83 -12.59 1.96
N LEU A 123 3.09 -11.35 2.42
CA LEU A 123 2.02 -10.41 2.79
C LEU A 123 1.32 -9.83 1.55
N ASP A 124 2.06 -9.64 0.46
CA ASP A 124 1.54 -9.05 -0.77
C ASP A 124 0.88 -10.07 -1.69
N PHE A 125 1.09 -11.36 -1.44
CA PHE A 125 0.58 -12.44 -2.28
C PHE A 125 -0.93 -12.37 -2.47
N ASP A 126 -1.69 -12.35 -1.39
CA ASP A 126 -3.16 -12.31 -1.47
C ASP A 126 -3.67 -10.97 -2.01
N LEU A 127 -2.97 -9.86 -1.76
CA LEU A 127 -3.29 -8.55 -2.32
C LEU A 127 -3.23 -8.57 -3.85
N ILE A 128 -2.13 -9.07 -4.41
CA ILE A 128 -1.90 -9.15 -5.87
C ILE A 128 -2.77 -10.24 -6.50
N LYS A 129 -2.80 -11.44 -5.90
CA LYS A 129 -3.61 -12.56 -6.39
C LYS A 129 -5.09 -12.21 -6.51
N ASN A 130 -5.64 -11.49 -5.54
CA ASN A 130 -7.06 -11.14 -5.51
C ASN A 130 -7.37 -9.77 -6.14
N ALA A 131 -6.35 -9.06 -6.64
CA ALA A 131 -6.52 -7.78 -7.29
C ALA A 131 -7.42 -7.89 -8.54
N LYS A 132 -8.21 -6.84 -8.78
CA LYS A 132 -8.94 -6.68 -10.03
C LYS A 132 -7.99 -6.28 -11.15
N ASN A 133 -8.37 -6.55 -12.39
CA ASN A 133 -7.61 -6.07 -13.55
C ASN A 133 -7.43 -4.55 -13.49
N ASN A 134 -6.26 -4.08 -13.89
CA ASN A 134 -5.85 -2.68 -13.84
C ASN A 134 -5.83 -2.06 -12.42
N ALA A 135 -5.77 -2.88 -11.36
CA ALA A 135 -5.63 -2.35 -10.00
C ALA A 135 -4.30 -1.59 -9.86
N LEU A 136 -4.30 -0.61 -8.95
CA LEU A 136 -3.17 0.27 -8.69
C LEU A 136 -2.64 0.01 -7.28
N PHE A 137 -1.34 -0.18 -7.18
CA PHE A 137 -0.62 -0.35 -5.93
C PHE A 137 0.50 0.69 -5.79
N CYS A 138 0.80 1.09 -4.57
CA CYS A 138 1.91 1.99 -4.28
C CYS A 138 2.85 1.41 -3.23
N LEU A 139 4.12 1.82 -3.28
CA LEU A 139 5.18 1.37 -2.39
C LEU A 139 6.34 2.38 -2.37
N ASP A 140 7.13 2.37 -1.30
CA ASP A 140 8.35 3.17 -1.13
C ASP A 140 9.66 2.37 -1.35
N ASP A 141 9.57 1.13 -1.84
CA ASP A 141 10.71 0.26 -2.15
C ASP A 141 10.83 0.00 -3.66
N THR A 142 11.76 0.71 -4.31
CA THR A 142 12.02 0.56 -5.75
C THR A 142 12.61 -0.80 -6.10
N ALA A 143 13.43 -1.38 -5.21
CA ALA A 143 14.06 -2.67 -5.46
C ALA A 143 13.01 -3.81 -5.46
N TYR A 144 12.00 -3.70 -4.60
CA TYR A 144 10.89 -4.64 -4.59
C TYR A 144 9.97 -4.44 -5.80
N LEU A 145 9.65 -3.19 -6.14
CA LEU A 145 8.84 -2.88 -7.33
C LEU A 145 9.44 -3.47 -8.61
N LEU A 146 10.75 -3.34 -8.81
CA LEU A 146 11.45 -3.90 -9.98
C LEU A 146 11.42 -5.44 -10.03
N LYS A 147 11.18 -6.12 -8.91
CA LYS A 147 10.95 -7.57 -8.89
C LYS A 147 9.54 -7.96 -9.32
N LEU A 148 8.55 -7.09 -9.07
CA LEU A 148 7.13 -7.34 -9.39
C LEU A 148 6.75 -6.89 -10.80
N CYS A 149 7.40 -5.87 -11.34
CA CYS A 149 7.05 -5.27 -12.63
C CYS A 149 8.29 -4.82 -13.39
N GLY A 150 8.18 -4.74 -14.72
CA GLY A 150 9.25 -4.22 -15.57
C GLY A 150 9.37 -2.70 -15.53
N ASP A 151 8.29 -2.00 -15.16
CA ASP A 151 8.20 -0.55 -15.08
C ASP A 151 7.23 -0.12 -13.99
N TYR A 152 7.54 0.96 -13.29
CA TYR A 152 6.66 1.58 -12.31
C TYR A 152 6.57 3.09 -12.55
N LYS A 153 5.46 3.68 -12.16
CA LYS A 153 5.21 5.11 -12.29
C LYS A 153 5.67 5.85 -11.05
N THR A 154 5.84 7.18 -11.19
CA THR A 154 6.16 8.09 -10.09
C THR A 154 5.16 9.22 -10.04
N LEU A 155 5.01 9.84 -8.87
CA LEU A 155 4.21 11.05 -8.72
C LEU A 155 5.02 12.26 -9.20
N CYS A 156 4.43 13.05 -10.10
CA CYS A 156 5.04 14.26 -10.63
C CYS A 156 4.44 15.51 -9.99
N ASP A 157 5.27 16.53 -9.78
CA ASP A 157 4.82 17.86 -9.38
C ASP A 157 3.91 18.47 -10.44
N ASP A 158 2.93 19.25 -9.98
CA ASP A 158 2.10 20.09 -10.83
C ASP A 158 1.79 21.40 -10.12
N SER A 159 1.41 22.43 -10.88
CA SER A 159 1.14 23.76 -10.36
C SER A 159 -0.29 23.85 -9.81
N PHE A 160 -0.45 24.62 -8.76
CA PHE A 160 -1.74 25.00 -8.20
C PHE A 160 -1.70 26.45 -7.70
N GLU A 161 -2.87 27.07 -7.56
CA GLU A 161 -3.02 28.42 -7.08
C GLU A 161 -3.56 28.42 -5.65
N LEU A 162 -2.77 28.90 -4.70
CA LEU A 162 -3.20 29.06 -3.31
C LEU A 162 -4.12 30.30 -3.21
N GLN A 163 -5.37 30.12 -2.80
CA GLN A 163 -6.36 31.21 -2.74
C GLN A 163 -6.27 32.06 -1.46
N LYS A 164 -5.70 31.51 -0.40
CA LYS A 164 -5.47 32.20 0.87
C LYS A 164 -4.12 31.80 1.46
N SER A 165 -3.55 32.66 2.28
CA SER A 165 -2.35 32.33 3.05
C SER A 165 -2.54 31.01 3.77
N GLY A 166 -1.53 30.12 3.64
CA GLY A 166 -1.62 28.75 4.15
C GLY A 166 -1.92 28.67 5.63
N SER A 167 -2.85 27.80 5.97
CA SER A 167 -3.21 27.45 7.35
C SER A 167 -2.70 26.05 7.68
N LEU A 168 -2.40 25.82 8.96
CA LEU A 168 -2.08 24.47 9.47
C LEU A 168 -3.28 23.54 9.49
N PHE A 169 -4.50 24.09 9.42
CA PHE A 169 -5.72 23.32 9.66
C PHE A 169 -6.62 23.21 8.45
N PHE A 170 -6.60 24.23 7.58
CA PHE A 170 -7.45 24.28 6.39
C PHE A 170 -6.68 24.83 5.21
N SER A 171 -6.95 24.29 4.04
CA SER A 171 -6.42 24.78 2.77
C SER A 171 -7.53 25.08 1.79
N THR A 172 -7.35 26.17 1.04
CA THR A 172 -8.18 26.54 -0.11
C THR A 172 -7.27 26.83 -1.28
N PHE A 173 -7.41 26.09 -2.36
CA PHE A 173 -6.58 26.23 -3.56
C PHE A 173 -7.36 25.89 -4.82
N VAL A 174 -6.89 26.37 -5.97
CA VAL A 174 -7.40 26.01 -7.30
C VAL A 174 -6.38 25.09 -7.97
N TYR A 175 -6.86 23.98 -8.50
CA TYR A 175 -6.07 23.09 -9.32
C TYR A 175 -6.83 22.76 -10.60
N LYS A 176 -6.23 23.03 -11.77
CA LYS A 176 -6.84 22.85 -13.11
C LYS A 176 -8.27 23.38 -13.20
N GLY A 177 -8.51 24.59 -12.69
CA GLY A 177 -9.81 25.25 -12.69
C GLY A 177 -10.80 24.75 -11.63
N ASN A 178 -10.51 23.69 -10.88
CA ASN A 178 -11.36 23.20 -9.80
C ASN A 178 -10.98 23.84 -8.47
N LEU A 179 -11.96 24.40 -7.78
CA LEU A 179 -11.78 24.99 -6.45
C LEU A 179 -11.91 23.93 -5.35
N TYR A 180 -10.84 23.72 -4.62
CA TYR A 180 -10.78 22.89 -3.39
C TYR A 180 -10.86 23.84 -2.20
N LYS A 181 -12.05 23.92 -1.54
CA LYS A 181 -12.33 24.91 -0.50
C LYS A 181 -12.36 24.30 0.89
N ASN A 182 -11.65 24.95 1.82
CA ASN A 182 -11.65 24.61 3.24
C ASN A 182 -11.37 23.12 3.52
N LEU A 183 -10.45 22.52 2.78
CA LEU A 183 -10.05 21.15 3.06
C LEU A 183 -9.33 21.08 4.41
N PRO A 184 -9.62 20.11 5.27
CA PRO A 184 -8.90 19.86 6.52
C PRO A 184 -7.50 19.28 6.23
N LEU A 185 -6.65 20.11 5.64
CA LEU A 185 -5.33 19.77 5.14
C LEU A 185 -4.37 20.92 5.42
N ALA A 186 -3.23 20.65 6.06
CA ALA A 186 -2.20 21.66 6.27
C ALA A 186 -1.63 22.10 4.90
N PHE A 187 -1.37 23.40 4.75
CA PHE A 187 -1.03 24.00 3.45
C PHE A 187 0.20 23.37 2.79
N PHE A 188 1.17 22.92 3.55
CA PHE A 188 2.39 22.30 3.03
C PHE A 188 2.21 20.87 2.53
N TYR A 189 1.04 20.26 2.75
CA TYR A 189 0.67 18.98 2.13
C TYR A 189 -0.10 19.16 0.81
N ILE A 190 -0.46 20.38 0.42
CA ILE A 190 -1.19 20.61 -0.84
C ILE A 190 -0.40 20.05 -2.02
N ASN A 191 0.91 20.25 -2.06
CA ASN A 191 1.73 19.72 -3.16
C ASN A 191 1.61 18.21 -3.29
N ILE A 192 1.67 17.47 -2.18
CA ILE A 192 1.53 16.00 -2.19
C ILE A 192 0.13 15.59 -2.63
N PHE A 193 -0.88 16.30 -2.15
CA PHE A 193 -2.27 16.06 -2.55
C PHE A 193 -2.47 16.31 -4.05
N VAL A 194 -1.90 17.40 -4.59
CA VAL A 194 -1.96 17.74 -6.01
C VAL A 194 -1.19 16.72 -6.87
N LYS A 195 -0.04 16.22 -6.43
CA LYS A 195 0.66 15.11 -7.12
C LYS A 195 -0.25 13.89 -7.32
N TRP A 196 -1.01 13.51 -6.31
CA TRP A 196 -1.97 12.42 -6.41
C TRP A 196 -3.12 12.75 -7.36
N LEU A 197 -3.68 13.96 -7.30
CA LEU A 197 -4.71 14.41 -8.25
C LEU A 197 -4.19 14.33 -9.69
N ASN A 198 -3.00 14.88 -9.93
CA ASN A 198 -2.34 14.86 -11.24
C ASN A 198 -2.14 13.44 -11.76
N PHE A 199 -1.63 12.57 -10.90
CA PHE A 199 -1.41 11.17 -11.26
C PHE A 199 -2.71 10.47 -11.65
N LEU A 200 -3.76 10.62 -10.85
CA LEU A 200 -5.06 9.97 -11.10
C LEU A 200 -5.70 10.49 -12.40
N GLU A 201 -5.65 11.79 -12.63
CA GLU A 201 -6.20 12.41 -13.83
C GLU A 201 -5.46 11.96 -15.09
N ASN A 202 -4.12 12.03 -15.09
CA ASN A 202 -3.29 11.64 -16.24
C ASN A 202 -3.39 10.13 -16.56
N ASN A 203 -3.88 9.31 -15.63
CA ASN A 203 -4.13 7.89 -15.84
C ASN A 203 -5.62 7.56 -15.97
N GLU A 204 -6.47 8.56 -16.27
CA GLU A 204 -7.93 8.44 -16.50
C GLU A 204 -8.65 7.70 -15.37
N ARG A 205 -8.17 7.87 -14.12
CA ARG A 205 -8.75 7.23 -12.96
C ARG A 205 -9.75 8.16 -12.29
N LYS A 206 -10.83 7.56 -11.78
CA LYS A 206 -11.82 8.31 -11.00
C LYS A 206 -11.16 8.96 -9.78
N ILE A 207 -11.24 10.28 -9.69
CA ILE A 207 -10.78 11.03 -8.51
C ILE A 207 -11.85 10.93 -7.43
N ALA A 208 -11.52 10.26 -6.35
CA ALA A 208 -12.29 10.21 -5.12
C ALA A 208 -11.31 10.22 -3.95
N PHE A 209 -11.57 11.04 -2.94
CA PHE A 209 -10.71 11.13 -1.76
C PHE A 209 -11.52 11.31 -0.49
N ASP A 210 -10.96 10.83 0.62
CA ASP A 210 -11.50 10.99 1.96
C ASP A 210 -10.36 11.40 2.91
N LEU A 211 -10.31 12.68 3.27
CA LEU A 211 -9.28 13.21 4.15
C LEU A 211 -9.34 12.66 5.58
N LYS A 212 -10.46 12.04 6.00
CA LYS A 212 -10.55 11.33 7.28
C LYS A 212 -9.67 10.09 7.35
N LYS A 213 -9.26 9.56 6.19
CA LYS A 213 -8.32 8.44 6.08
C LYS A 213 -6.85 8.84 6.20
N ASN A 214 -6.57 10.13 6.41
CA ASN A 214 -5.20 10.59 6.65
C ASN A 214 -4.67 9.98 7.96
N ILE A 215 -3.55 9.27 7.84
CA ILE A 215 -2.88 8.63 8.96
C ILE A 215 -1.56 9.31 9.34
N SER A 216 -1.15 10.33 8.57
CA SER A 216 0.11 11.04 8.80
C SER A 216 0.05 11.88 10.09
N TYR A 217 -1.11 12.46 10.35
CA TYR A 217 -1.34 13.28 11.53
C TYR A 217 -2.82 13.40 11.86
N GLN A 218 -3.11 13.78 13.12
CA GLN A 218 -4.43 14.17 13.57
C GLN A 218 -4.37 15.51 14.32
N ILE A 219 -5.41 16.32 14.18
CA ILE A 219 -5.54 17.63 14.81
C ILE A 219 -6.65 17.59 15.82
N TYR A 220 -6.33 17.87 17.08
CA TYR A 220 -7.28 17.93 18.19
C TYR A 220 -7.36 19.38 18.68
N PHE A 221 -8.50 20.04 18.42
CA PHE A 221 -8.76 21.36 19.00
C PHE A 221 -9.10 21.22 20.47
N ILE A 222 -8.59 22.13 21.31
CA ILE A 222 -8.76 22.12 22.75
C ILE A 222 -9.28 23.47 23.23
N ASN A 223 -10.20 23.42 24.18
CA ASN A 223 -10.71 24.60 24.87
C ASN A 223 -9.69 25.12 25.94
N GLU A 224 -10.06 26.15 26.69
CA GLU A 224 -9.24 26.72 27.74
C GLU A 224 -9.01 25.76 28.92
N SER A 225 -9.91 24.80 29.12
CA SER A 225 -9.81 23.73 30.11
C SER A 225 -9.04 22.50 29.63
N PHE A 226 -8.42 22.56 28.44
CA PHE A 226 -7.70 21.45 27.79
C PHE A 226 -8.58 20.25 27.41
N GLU A 227 -9.87 20.44 27.25
CA GLU A 227 -10.77 19.43 26.75
C GLU A 227 -10.88 19.48 25.21
N ILE A 228 -10.97 18.32 24.59
CA ILE A 228 -11.12 18.21 23.13
C ILE A 228 -12.47 18.79 22.70
N THR A 229 -12.43 19.66 21.69
CA THR A 229 -13.60 20.29 21.09
C THR A 229 -13.76 19.87 19.62
N GLU A 230 -14.89 20.24 19.03
CA GLU A 230 -15.10 20.03 17.61
C GLU A 230 -14.04 20.76 16.76
N PHE A 231 -13.70 20.17 15.62
CA PHE A 231 -12.70 20.68 14.70
C PHE A 231 -12.99 22.14 14.32
N GLY A 232 -11.99 23.02 14.55
CA GLY A 232 -12.07 24.44 14.22
C GLY A 232 -12.84 25.31 15.20
N LYS A 233 -13.39 24.80 16.30
CA LYS A 233 -14.15 25.60 17.31
C LYS A 233 -13.29 26.21 18.40
N ALA A 234 -12.03 25.83 18.51
CA ALA A 234 -11.10 26.42 19.47
C ALA A 234 -9.92 27.09 18.78
N ARG A 235 -9.14 27.89 19.55
CA ARG A 235 -7.95 28.58 19.03
C ARG A 235 -6.65 27.81 19.25
N LYS A 236 -6.68 26.80 20.10
CA LYS A 236 -5.54 25.97 20.44
C LYS A 236 -5.76 24.57 19.90
N ALA A 237 -4.70 23.94 19.40
CA ALA A 237 -4.77 22.58 18.92
C ALA A 237 -3.48 21.81 19.23
N PHE A 238 -3.65 20.54 19.55
CA PHE A 238 -2.58 19.55 19.47
C PHE A 238 -2.59 18.89 18.10
N ILE A 239 -1.41 18.72 17.54
CA ILE A 239 -1.17 17.99 16.31
C ILE A 239 -0.41 16.74 16.69
N VAL A 240 -1.07 15.61 16.66
CA VAL A 240 -0.46 14.30 16.91
C VAL A 240 0.06 13.76 15.60
N VAL A 241 1.32 13.39 15.57
CA VAL A 241 2.00 12.86 14.37
C VAL A 241 2.43 11.43 14.69
N PHE A 242 2.14 10.50 13.79
CA PHE A 242 2.22 9.07 14.10
C PHE A 242 3.59 8.43 13.83
N ASN A 243 4.51 9.14 13.16
CA ASN A 243 5.86 8.65 12.93
C ASN A 243 6.90 9.81 12.93
N GLU A 244 8.17 9.44 13.11
CA GLU A 244 9.27 10.40 13.21
C GLU A 244 9.46 11.24 11.94
N GLU A 245 9.28 10.66 10.77
CA GLU A 245 9.48 11.36 9.49
C GLU A 245 8.45 12.47 9.28
N ASN A 246 7.19 12.19 9.58
CA ASN A 246 6.15 13.22 9.58
C ASN A 246 6.39 14.25 10.68
N PHE A 247 6.89 13.84 11.84
CA PHE A 247 7.23 14.78 12.92
C PHE A 247 8.30 15.77 12.49
N ASP A 248 9.38 15.30 11.89
CA ASP A 248 10.45 16.16 11.37
C ASP A 248 9.97 17.02 10.20
N PHE A 249 9.12 16.48 9.33
CA PHE A 249 8.50 17.23 8.26
C PHE A 249 7.66 18.40 8.82
N TRP A 250 6.80 18.14 9.80
CA TRP A 250 6.02 19.16 10.48
C TRP A 250 6.91 20.21 11.14
N LYS A 251 7.91 19.81 11.91
CA LYS A 251 8.87 20.74 12.55
C LYS A 251 9.53 21.65 11.53
N LYS A 252 10.01 21.08 10.44
CA LYS A 252 10.67 21.83 9.35
C LYS A 252 9.73 22.82 8.67
N LYS A 253 8.49 22.40 8.38
CA LYS A 253 7.52 23.21 7.62
C LYS A 253 6.79 24.25 8.46
N ALA A 254 6.58 23.99 9.73
CA ALA A 254 5.80 24.86 10.62
C ALA A 254 6.67 25.72 11.58
N LYS A 255 7.99 25.58 11.55
CA LYS A 255 8.92 26.26 12.49
C LYS A 255 8.74 27.79 12.57
N ASP A 256 8.43 28.42 11.44
CA ASP A 256 8.30 29.87 11.30
C ASP A 256 6.87 30.35 11.52
N ILE A 257 5.94 29.44 11.80
CA ILE A 257 4.54 29.79 12.05
C ILE A 257 4.40 30.27 13.49
N LYS A 258 3.90 31.49 13.64
CA LYS A 258 3.68 32.09 14.97
C LYS A 258 2.69 31.27 15.79
N GLY A 259 3.05 30.94 17.02
CA GLY A 259 2.26 30.12 17.92
C GLY A 259 2.52 28.61 17.82
N PHE A 260 3.30 28.16 16.82
CA PHE A 260 3.72 26.77 16.71
C PHE A 260 4.84 26.44 17.71
N LYS A 261 4.67 25.35 18.46
CA LYS A 261 5.66 24.87 19.44
C LYS A 261 5.75 23.34 19.38
N ASN A 262 6.95 22.82 19.66
CA ASN A 262 7.10 21.40 19.92
C ASN A 262 6.53 21.10 21.31
N ALA A 263 5.66 20.13 21.41
CA ALA A 263 5.24 19.55 22.67
C ALA A 263 6.02 18.24 22.94
N LEU A 264 5.94 17.74 24.15
CA LEU A 264 6.58 16.49 24.55
C LEU A 264 5.90 15.29 23.85
N CYS A 265 6.66 14.24 23.60
CA CYS A 265 6.18 12.94 23.12
C CYS A 265 5.46 12.94 21.74
N ASN A 266 6.20 13.28 20.67
CA ASN A 266 5.71 13.22 19.27
C ASN A 266 4.44 14.03 19.00
N SER A 267 4.09 14.99 19.85
CA SER A 267 2.99 15.91 19.64
C SER A 267 3.51 17.32 19.41
N LEU A 268 2.79 18.06 18.60
CA LEU A 268 3.06 19.44 18.26
C LEU A 268 1.89 20.30 18.75
N PHE A 269 2.17 21.45 19.31
CA PHE A 269 1.15 22.37 19.80
C PHE A 269 1.08 23.60 18.91
N CYS A 270 -0.11 24.05 18.59
CA CYS A 270 -0.35 25.30 17.90
C CYS A 270 -1.39 26.15 18.63
N ASP A 271 -1.01 27.37 19.00
CA ASP A 271 -1.93 28.41 19.45
C ASP A 271 -2.31 29.29 18.26
N TYR A 272 -3.51 29.05 17.73
CA TYR A 272 -4.04 29.74 16.54
C TYR A 272 -4.44 31.20 16.82
N SER A 273 -4.49 31.62 18.10
CA SER A 273 -4.80 33.00 18.45
C SER A 273 -3.80 34.03 17.89
N TYR A 274 -2.59 33.57 17.56
CA TYR A 274 -1.55 34.41 16.96
C TYR A 274 -1.69 34.55 15.44
N ASN A 275 -2.47 33.73 14.81
CA ASN A 275 -2.70 33.76 13.35
C ASN A 275 -4.06 34.42 13.06
N LYS A 276 -4.22 35.71 13.38
CA LYS A 276 -5.32 36.50 12.84
C LYS A 276 -5.08 36.68 11.36
N LEU A 277 -5.89 36.01 10.56
CA LEU A 277 -6.10 36.31 9.16
C LEU A 277 -6.89 37.62 9.01
#